data_f04af9ad02b2a36e76e8c80ee88d5d58
#
_entry.id   f04af9ad02b2a36e76e8c80ee88d5d58
#
_cell.length_a   1.000
_cell.length_b   1.000
_cell.length_c   1.000
_cell.angle_alpha   90.00
_cell.angle_beta   90.00
_cell.angle_gamma   90.00
#
_symmetry.space_group_name_H-M   'P 1'
#
loop_
_entity.id
_entity.type
_entity.pdbx_description
1 polymer ?
#
loop_
_entity_poly.entity_id
_entity_poly.type
_entity_poly.pdbx_seq_one_letter_code
_entity_poly.pdbx_strand_id
1 'polypeptide(L)'
;MPSIKLSLAIIASLIVLSLALYALYLHYQVKIKHKLAQKNDEEERLIAQENLTKRNNNIIKDIRFIAQALVSEQCEITEGVLRIHHLADAIDSDLMLQQEFTSIHQHFLACKDMAIKDAYKALTKKQRFQQDQQRFRLEEACKEQVMNEARLLIQYAFDNLKNLH
;
A
#
# COMPACT_ATOMS: atom_id res chain seq x y z
N MET A 1 -51.24 1.61 -62.17
CA MET A 1 -50.47 2.25 -61.10
C MET A 1 -50.39 1.45 -59.73
N PRO A 2 -51.03 0.31 -59.50
CA PRO A 2 -50.85 -0.45 -58.25
C PRO A 2 -49.50 -1.18 -58.13
N SER A 3 -48.88 -1.61 -59.21
CA SER A 3 -47.64 -2.40 -59.23
C SER A 3 -46.41 -1.63 -58.71
N ILE A 4 -46.33 -0.32 -58.99
CA ILE A 4 -45.22 0.53 -58.54
C ILE A 4 -45.27 0.76 -57.01
N LYS A 5 -46.45 0.91 -56.41
CA LYS A 5 -46.63 1.06 -54.99
C LYS A 5 -46.26 -0.23 -54.23
N LEU A 6 -46.58 -1.39 -54.80
CA LEU A 6 -46.26 -2.69 -54.24
C LEU A 6 -44.74 -2.96 -54.26
N SER A 7 -44.07 -2.65 -55.37
CA SER A 7 -42.61 -2.80 -55.48
C SER A 7 -41.83 -1.87 -54.51
N LEU A 8 -42.30 -0.62 -54.35
CA LEU A 8 -41.72 0.30 -53.34
C LEU A 8 -41.91 -0.21 -51.89
N ALA A 9 -43.07 -0.78 -51.59
CA ALA A 9 -43.32 -1.35 -50.23
C ALA A 9 -42.41 -2.56 -49.94
N ILE A 10 -42.16 -3.41 -50.94
CA ILE A 10 -41.24 -4.56 -50.81
C ILE A 10 -39.79 -4.10 -50.58
N ILE A 11 -39.34 -3.11 -51.33
CA ILE A 11 -37.99 -2.55 -51.19
C ILE A 11 -37.83 -1.91 -49.78
N ALA A 12 -38.80 -1.13 -49.35
CA ALA A 12 -38.78 -0.52 -48.01
C ALA A 12 -38.75 -1.59 -46.91
N SER A 13 -39.53 -2.67 -47.04
CA SER A 13 -39.53 -3.78 -46.08
C SER A 13 -38.16 -4.48 -46.03
N LEU A 14 -37.51 -4.71 -47.15
CA LEU A 14 -36.15 -5.32 -47.20
C LEU A 14 -35.12 -4.43 -46.54
N ILE A 15 -35.18 -3.12 -46.73
CA ILE A 15 -34.28 -2.18 -46.09
C ILE A 15 -34.47 -2.20 -44.57
N VAL A 16 -35.71 -2.16 -44.07
CA VAL A 16 -35.99 -2.22 -42.65
C VAL A 16 -35.50 -3.55 -42.04
N LEU A 17 -35.72 -4.67 -42.73
CA LEU A 17 -35.26 -5.97 -42.30
C LEU A 17 -33.71 -6.04 -42.19
N SER A 18 -33.00 -5.52 -43.21
CA SER A 18 -31.55 -5.47 -43.20
C SER A 18 -30.99 -4.60 -42.09
N LEU A 19 -31.61 -3.46 -41.79
CA LEU A 19 -31.24 -2.58 -40.68
C LEU A 19 -31.51 -3.25 -39.34
N ALA A 20 -32.61 -3.95 -39.19
CA ALA A 20 -32.93 -4.73 -37.96
C ALA A 20 -31.90 -5.82 -37.69
N LEU A 21 -31.52 -6.60 -38.71
CA LEU A 21 -30.49 -7.61 -38.60
C LEU A 21 -29.12 -7.01 -38.25
N TYR A 22 -28.77 -5.89 -38.84
CA TYR A 22 -27.54 -5.18 -38.53
C TYR A 22 -27.53 -4.62 -37.09
N ALA A 23 -28.66 -4.08 -36.63
CA ALA A 23 -28.77 -3.63 -35.23
C ALA A 23 -28.63 -4.80 -34.23
N LEU A 24 -29.23 -5.94 -34.52
CA LEU A 24 -29.07 -7.16 -33.70
C LEU A 24 -27.61 -7.62 -33.67
N TYR A 25 -26.93 -7.62 -34.81
CA TYR A 25 -25.52 -7.95 -34.93
C TYR A 25 -24.64 -7.03 -34.07
N LEU A 26 -24.86 -5.71 -34.19
CA LEU A 26 -24.14 -4.73 -33.35
C LEU A 26 -24.39 -4.94 -31.87
N HIS A 27 -25.65 -5.18 -31.49
CA HIS A 27 -25.99 -5.43 -30.09
C HIS A 27 -25.30 -6.67 -29.53
N TYR A 28 -25.21 -7.72 -30.32
CA TYR A 28 -24.47 -8.94 -29.96
C TYR A 28 -22.98 -8.68 -29.81
N GLN A 29 -22.37 -7.94 -30.73
CA GLN A 29 -20.94 -7.55 -30.66
C GLN A 29 -20.65 -6.73 -29.40
N VAL A 30 -21.51 -5.78 -29.07
CA VAL A 30 -21.35 -4.93 -27.87
C VAL A 30 -21.43 -5.80 -26.59
N LYS A 31 -22.38 -6.73 -26.51
CA LYS A 31 -22.47 -7.66 -25.37
C LYS A 31 -21.23 -8.51 -25.17
N ILE A 32 -20.63 -9.02 -26.26
CA ILE A 32 -19.40 -9.82 -26.17
C ILE A 32 -18.24 -8.96 -25.68
N LYS A 33 -18.07 -7.76 -26.23
CA LYS A 33 -17.03 -6.83 -25.81
C LYS A 33 -17.16 -6.43 -24.35
N HIS A 34 -18.39 -6.15 -23.88
CA HIS A 34 -18.63 -5.85 -22.46
C HIS A 34 -18.27 -7.03 -21.53
N LYS A 35 -18.64 -8.26 -21.90
CA LYS A 35 -18.28 -9.44 -21.11
C LYS A 35 -16.77 -9.65 -21.06
N LEU A 36 -16.08 -9.40 -22.19
CA LEU A 36 -14.62 -9.53 -22.24
C LEU A 36 -13.93 -8.46 -21.40
N ALA A 37 -14.39 -7.21 -21.50
CA ALA A 37 -13.89 -6.11 -20.68
C ALA A 37 -14.08 -6.38 -19.19
N GLN A 38 -15.28 -6.82 -18.77
CA GLN A 38 -15.53 -7.18 -17.37
C GLN A 38 -14.58 -8.27 -16.84
N LYS A 39 -14.33 -9.32 -17.66
CA LYS A 39 -13.38 -10.36 -17.26
C LYS A 39 -11.95 -9.83 -17.10
N ASN A 40 -11.51 -8.99 -18.04
CA ASN A 40 -10.18 -8.37 -17.95
C ASN A 40 -10.07 -7.48 -16.71
N ASP A 41 -11.10 -6.67 -16.43
CA ASP A 41 -11.14 -5.82 -15.22
C ASP A 41 -11.10 -6.65 -13.93
N GLU A 42 -11.80 -7.80 -13.90
CA GLU A 42 -11.74 -8.72 -12.74
C GLU A 42 -10.36 -9.35 -12.59
N GLU A 43 -9.75 -9.80 -13.68
CA GLU A 43 -8.38 -10.36 -13.66
C GLU A 43 -7.36 -9.32 -13.21
N GLU A 44 -7.44 -8.08 -13.73
CA GLU A 44 -6.56 -6.98 -13.31
C GLU A 44 -6.72 -6.65 -11.82
N ARG A 45 -7.95 -6.64 -11.31
CA ARG A 45 -8.23 -6.43 -9.87
C ARG A 45 -7.64 -7.53 -9.01
N LEU A 46 -7.80 -8.79 -9.41
CA LEU A 46 -7.23 -9.93 -8.68
C LEU A 46 -5.69 -9.86 -8.64
N ILE A 47 -5.07 -9.56 -9.77
CA ILE A 47 -3.60 -9.38 -9.86
C ILE A 47 -3.15 -8.22 -8.99
N ALA A 48 -3.85 -7.08 -9.02
CA ALA A 48 -3.54 -5.92 -8.19
C ALA A 48 -3.66 -6.25 -6.69
N GLN A 49 -4.71 -6.96 -6.29
CA GLN A 49 -4.92 -7.39 -4.90
C GLN A 49 -3.84 -8.38 -4.45
N GLU A 50 -3.47 -9.34 -5.29
CA GLU A 50 -2.38 -10.28 -4.99
C GLU A 50 -1.04 -9.55 -4.80
N ASN A 51 -0.75 -8.58 -5.67
CA ASN A 51 0.46 -7.77 -5.58
C ASN A 51 0.50 -6.92 -4.29
N LEU A 52 -0.63 -6.32 -3.91
CA LEU A 52 -0.75 -5.58 -2.64
C LEU A 52 -0.52 -6.50 -1.45
N THR A 53 -1.13 -7.68 -1.44
CA THR A 53 -0.94 -8.66 -0.37
C THR A 53 0.52 -9.11 -0.27
N LYS A 54 1.17 -9.41 -1.39
CA LYS A 54 2.60 -9.77 -1.42
C LYS A 54 3.48 -8.63 -0.89
N ARG A 55 3.21 -7.40 -1.31
CA ARG A 55 3.93 -6.21 -0.83
C ARG A 55 3.78 -6.06 0.68
N ASN A 56 2.56 -6.10 1.20
CA ASN A 56 2.28 -5.94 2.63
C ASN A 56 2.95 -7.05 3.45
N ASN A 57 2.88 -8.30 2.99
CA ASN A 57 3.56 -9.42 3.64
C ASN A 57 5.09 -9.24 3.69
N ASN A 58 5.69 -8.66 2.65
CA ASN A 58 7.12 -8.37 2.67
C ASN A 58 7.45 -7.26 3.67
N ILE A 59 6.66 -6.19 3.71
CA ILE A 59 6.84 -5.11 4.71
C ILE A 59 6.71 -5.65 6.14
N ILE A 60 5.72 -6.51 6.41
CA ILE A 60 5.56 -7.16 7.72
C ILE A 60 6.79 -7.99 8.09
N LYS A 61 7.34 -8.75 7.14
CA LYS A 61 8.60 -9.49 7.35
C LYS A 61 9.76 -8.57 7.69
N ASP A 62 9.86 -7.44 7.00
CA ASP A 62 10.91 -6.45 7.24
C ASP A 62 10.76 -5.79 8.63
N ILE A 63 9.53 -5.44 9.04
CA ILE A 63 9.24 -4.93 10.39
C ILE A 63 9.70 -5.95 11.45
N ARG A 64 9.31 -7.21 11.31
CA ARG A 64 9.70 -8.27 12.25
C ARG A 64 11.21 -8.49 12.28
N PHE A 65 11.85 -8.43 11.12
CA PHE A 65 13.31 -8.57 11.03
C PHE A 65 14.02 -7.43 11.76
N ILE A 66 13.59 -6.18 11.58
CA ILE A 66 14.17 -5.01 12.27
C ILE A 66 13.88 -5.09 13.77
N ALA A 67 12.65 -5.47 14.17
CA ALA A 67 12.30 -5.68 15.57
C ALA A 67 13.18 -6.77 16.24
N GLN A 68 13.46 -7.86 15.52
CA GLN A 68 14.38 -8.90 15.99
C GLN A 68 15.81 -8.37 16.10
N ALA A 69 16.28 -7.56 15.16
CA ALA A 69 17.61 -6.95 15.22
C ALA A 69 17.75 -5.98 16.40
N LEU A 70 16.68 -5.22 16.73
CA LEU A 70 16.63 -4.39 17.94
C LEU A 70 16.76 -5.25 19.21
N VAL A 71 15.92 -6.29 19.35
CA VAL A 71 15.92 -7.18 20.52
C VAL A 71 17.27 -7.90 20.71
N SER A 72 17.96 -8.18 19.60
CA SER A 72 19.30 -8.82 19.62
C SER A 72 20.45 -7.80 19.73
N GLU A 73 20.15 -6.51 19.93
CA GLU A 73 21.14 -5.42 19.99
C GLU A 73 22.05 -5.34 18.74
N GLN A 74 21.57 -5.78 17.59
CA GLN A 74 22.26 -5.71 16.30
C GLN A 74 21.97 -4.43 15.51
N CYS A 75 21.02 -3.63 15.99
CA CYS A 75 20.61 -2.36 15.40
C CYS A 75 20.51 -1.29 16.49
N GLU A 76 20.96 -0.07 16.20
CA GLU A 76 20.76 1.06 17.12
C GLU A 76 19.26 1.36 17.27
N ILE A 77 18.85 1.76 18.48
CA ILE A 77 17.43 1.98 18.79
C ILE A 77 16.80 3.01 17.87
N THR A 78 17.45 4.17 17.70
CA THR A 78 16.93 5.22 16.83
C THR A 78 16.80 4.76 15.38
N GLU A 79 17.81 4.06 14.83
CA GLU A 79 17.75 3.55 13.47
C GLU A 79 16.62 2.54 13.29
N GLY A 80 16.49 1.58 14.20
CA GLY A 80 15.45 0.56 14.15
C GLY A 80 14.04 1.16 14.27
N VAL A 81 13.84 2.08 15.20
CA VAL A 81 12.57 2.78 15.39
C VAL A 81 12.16 3.60 14.17
N LEU A 82 13.09 4.39 13.58
CA LEU A 82 12.80 5.15 12.37
C LEU A 82 12.39 4.26 11.19
N ARG A 83 13.06 3.13 11.02
CA ARG A 83 12.75 2.16 9.97
C ARG A 83 11.41 1.47 10.20
N ILE A 84 11.15 1.00 11.43
CA ILE A 84 9.87 0.36 11.79
C ILE A 84 8.72 1.32 11.55
N HIS A 85 8.83 2.57 12.02
CA HIS A 85 7.77 3.57 11.85
C HIS A 85 7.49 3.83 10.37
N HIS A 86 8.53 4.03 9.55
CA HIS A 86 8.37 4.25 8.11
C HIS A 86 7.72 3.06 7.39
N LEU A 87 8.07 1.83 7.76
CA LEU A 87 7.46 0.62 7.19
C LEU A 87 6.01 0.45 7.66
N ALA A 88 5.74 0.76 8.92
CA ALA A 88 4.40 0.70 9.49
C ALA A 88 3.45 1.69 8.79
N ASP A 89 3.89 2.93 8.57
CA ASP A 89 3.13 3.95 7.83
C ASP A 89 2.78 3.51 6.39
N ALA A 90 3.63 2.69 5.76
CA ALA A 90 3.36 2.17 4.42
C ALA A 90 2.27 1.10 4.37
N ILE A 91 1.91 0.48 5.51
CA ILE A 91 0.82 -0.49 5.66
C ILE A 91 -0.40 0.18 6.26
N ASP A 92 -0.25 0.81 7.42
CA ASP A 92 -1.31 1.50 8.16
C ASP A 92 -0.70 2.63 9.01
N SER A 93 -1.08 3.87 8.71
CA SER A 93 -0.62 5.07 9.44
C SER A 93 -1.01 5.07 10.92
N ASP A 94 -2.05 4.34 11.28
CA ASP A 94 -2.55 4.28 12.66
C ASP A 94 -1.88 3.18 13.49
N LEU A 95 -1.09 2.29 12.87
CA LEU A 95 -0.46 1.16 13.55
C LEU A 95 0.42 1.59 14.72
N MET A 96 1.28 2.59 14.51
CA MET A 96 2.19 3.07 15.55
C MET A 96 1.51 4.00 16.57
N LEU A 97 0.24 4.35 16.38
CA LEU A 97 -0.56 5.12 17.34
C LEU A 97 -1.24 4.25 18.39
N GLN A 98 -1.18 2.92 18.26
CA GLN A 98 -1.76 1.99 19.22
C GLN A 98 -1.01 2.03 20.55
N GLN A 99 -1.73 1.75 21.64
CA GLN A 99 -1.17 1.80 23.01
C GLN A 99 0.04 0.87 23.19
N GLU A 100 0.06 -0.23 22.48
CA GLU A 100 1.11 -1.23 22.52
C GLU A 100 2.46 -0.74 21.98
N PHE A 101 2.49 0.36 21.18
CA PHE A 101 3.69 0.87 20.50
C PHE A 101 4.00 2.32 20.87
N THR A 102 3.54 2.75 22.03
CA THR A 102 3.67 4.15 22.50
C THR A 102 5.12 4.62 22.59
N SER A 103 6.03 3.77 23.10
CA SER A 103 7.44 4.16 23.29
C SER A 103 8.18 4.23 21.95
N ILE A 104 7.89 3.31 21.02
CA ILE A 104 8.41 3.36 19.64
C ILE A 104 7.94 4.67 18.98
N HIS A 105 6.65 5.01 19.08
CA HIS A 105 6.10 6.22 18.50
C HIS A 105 6.68 7.51 19.13
N GLN A 106 6.81 7.56 20.45
CA GLN A 106 7.38 8.72 21.15
C GLN A 106 8.87 8.91 20.80
N HIS A 107 9.64 7.82 20.74
CA HIS A 107 11.04 7.89 20.33
C HIS A 107 11.18 8.36 18.88
N PHE A 108 10.31 7.87 17.98
CA PHE A 108 10.25 8.36 16.60
C PHE A 108 10.02 9.88 16.56
N LEU A 109 9.02 10.39 17.27
CA LEU A 109 8.71 11.83 17.30
C LEU A 109 9.89 12.66 17.82
N ALA A 110 10.65 12.14 18.80
CA ALA A 110 11.81 12.82 19.36
C ALA A 110 13.02 12.84 18.40
N CYS A 111 13.12 11.88 17.48
CA CYS A 111 14.31 11.69 16.64
C CYS A 111 14.08 11.95 15.14
N LYS A 112 12.82 12.03 14.66
CA LYS A 112 12.49 12.14 13.23
C LYS A 112 13.12 13.33 12.52
N ASP A 113 13.35 14.43 13.23
CA ASP A 113 13.92 15.67 12.67
C ASP A 113 15.45 15.74 12.83
N MET A 114 16.08 14.71 13.38
CA MET A 114 17.55 14.65 13.48
C MET A 114 18.18 14.51 12.10
N ALA A 115 19.29 15.20 11.89
CA ALA A 115 20.01 15.10 10.64
C ALA A 115 20.55 13.67 10.42
N ILE A 116 20.34 13.12 9.23
CA ILE A 116 20.81 11.79 8.84
C ILE A 116 21.60 11.86 7.53
N LYS A 117 22.41 10.83 7.26
CA LYS A 117 23.15 10.68 5.98
C LYS A 117 23.97 11.93 5.62
N ASP A 118 23.66 12.56 4.49
CA ASP A 118 24.44 13.71 3.99
C ASP A 118 24.14 14.98 4.78
N ALA A 119 22.93 15.17 5.31
CA ALA A 119 22.62 16.26 6.22
C ALA A 119 23.43 16.14 7.52
N TYR A 120 23.63 14.95 8.07
CA TYR A 120 24.49 14.73 9.23
C TYR A 120 25.97 15.02 8.92
N LYS A 121 26.46 14.61 7.72
CA LYS A 121 27.84 14.90 7.31
C LYS A 121 28.11 16.40 7.14
N ALA A 122 27.07 17.16 6.73
CA ALA A 122 27.17 18.62 6.58
C ALA A 122 27.24 19.39 7.92
N LEU A 123 26.86 18.76 9.05
CA LEU A 123 26.98 19.34 10.37
C LEU A 123 28.45 19.57 10.77
N THR A 124 28.70 20.62 11.52
CA THR A 124 29.99 20.85 12.19
C THR A 124 30.28 19.77 13.24
N LYS A 125 31.54 19.58 13.61
CA LYS A 125 31.92 18.60 14.67
C LYS A 125 31.15 18.82 15.97
N LYS A 126 30.95 20.10 16.38
CA LYS A 126 30.19 20.44 17.58
C LYS A 126 28.72 20.07 17.48
N GLN A 127 28.09 20.35 16.34
CA GLN A 127 26.68 20.00 16.11
C GLN A 127 26.47 18.48 16.06
N ARG A 128 27.35 17.73 15.41
CA ARG A 128 27.31 16.25 15.42
C ARG A 128 27.41 15.71 16.84
N PHE A 129 28.39 16.17 17.62
CA PHE A 129 28.55 15.75 19.00
C PHE A 129 27.29 16.06 19.85
N GLN A 130 26.69 17.23 19.69
CA GLN A 130 25.47 17.59 20.39
C GLN A 130 24.29 16.69 20.01
N GLN A 131 24.11 16.44 18.71
CA GLN A 131 23.06 15.55 18.22
C GLN A 131 23.25 14.10 18.70
N ASP A 132 24.49 13.58 18.63
CA ASP A 132 24.80 12.23 19.10
C ASP A 132 24.57 12.09 20.61
N GLN A 133 24.97 13.10 21.39
CA GLN A 133 24.72 13.12 22.83
C GLN A 133 23.22 13.13 23.14
N GLN A 134 22.42 13.90 22.39
CA GLN A 134 20.97 13.92 22.55
C GLN A 134 20.36 12.56 22.17
N ARG A 135 20.77 11.97 21.04
CA ARG A 135 20.31 10.66 20.60
C ARG A 135 20.58 9.59 21.64
N PHE A 136 21.81 9.48 22.14
CA PHE A 136 22.16 8.51 23.18
C PHE A 136 21.35 8.67 24.48
N ARG A 137 21.08 9.91 24.91
CA ARG A 137 20.23 10.14 26.09
C ARG A 137 18.78 9.65 25.86
N LEU A 138 18.24 9.89 24.67
CA LEU A 138 16.90 9.42 24.30
C LEU A 138 16.84 7.91 24.20
N GLU A 139 17.85 7.27 23.62
CA GLU A 139 17.95 5.82 23.53
C GLU A 139 18.04 5.17 24.92
N GLU A 140 18.92 5.69 25.79
CA GLU A 140 19.06 5.20 27.17
C GLU A 140 17.75 5.29 27.96
N ALA A 141 17.04 6.42 27.82
CA ALA A 141 15.80 6.66 28.56
C ALA A 141 14.64 5.75 28.15
N CYS A 142 14.62 5.23 26.90
CA CYS A 142 13.51 4.42 26.39
C CYS A 142 13.92 2.97 26.04
N LYS A 143 15.17 2.58 26.26
CA LYS A 143 15.72 1.30 25.80
C LYS A 143 14.84 0.11 26.17
N GLU A 144 14.51 -0.03 27.43
CA GLU A 144 13.75 -1.17 27.94
C GLU A 144 12.33 -1.23 27.36
N GLN A 145 11.65 -0.09 27.30
CA GLN A 145 10.29 0.01 26.78
C GLN A 145 10.25 -0.31 25.27
N VAL A 146 11.15 0.28 24.48
CA VAL A 146 11.26 0.01 23.05
C VAL A 146 11.58 -1.46 22.79
N MET A 147 12.47 -2.08 23.58
CA MET A 147 12.78 -3.50 23.46
C MET A 147 11.57 -4.39 23.75
N ASN A 148 10.76 -4.04 24.76
CA ASN A 148 9.54 -4.77 25.08
C ASN A 148 8.51 -4.65 23.95
N GLU A 149 8.29 -3.44 23.42
CA GLU A 149 7.40 -3.22 22.29
C GLU A 149 7.90 -3.89 21.00
N ALA A 150 9.23 -3.94 20.77
CA ALA A 150 9.82 -4.68 19.67
C ALA A 150 9.55 -6.19 19.77
N ARG A 151 9.61 -6.77 20.99
CA ARG A 151 9.22 -8.17 21.21
C ARG A 151 7.75 -8.42 20.87
N LEU A 152 6.85 -7.47 21.21
CA LEU A 152 5.44 -7.55 20.81
C LEU A 152 5.28 -7.51 19.29
N LEU A 153 6.00 -6.62 18.59
CA LEU A 153 5.95 -6.51 17.12
C LEU A 153 6.34 -7.80 16.40
N ILE A 154 7.30 -8.58 16.94
CA ILE A 154 7.71 -9.85 16.35
C ILE A 154 6.52 -10.84 16.28
N GLN A 155 5.65 -10.82 17.29
CA GLN A 155 4.51 -11.73 17.43
C GLN A 155 3.18 -11.09 17.04
N TYR A 156 3.18 -9.79 16.70
CA TYR A 156 1.96 -9.06 16.43
C TYR A 156 1.20 -9.64 15.23
N ALA A 157 -0.12 -9.82 15.40
CA ALA A 157 -1.01 -10.26 14.34
C ALA A 157 -1.44 -9.04 13.51
N PHE A 158 -0.91 -8.90 12.30
CA PHE A 158 -1.20 -7.80 11.39
C PHE A 158 -2.53 -7.97 10.61
N ASP A 159 -3.42 -8.88 11.06
CA ASP A 159 -4.63 -9.28 10.33
C ASP A 159 -5.74 -8.20 10.28
N ASN A 160 -5.68 -7.23 11.20
CA ASN A 160 -6.70 -6.17 11.33
C ASN A 160 -6.31 -4.84 10.66
N LEU A 161 -5.26 -4.81 9.86
CA LEU A 161 -4.80 -3.57 9.24
C LEU A 161 -5.72 -3.13 8.11
N LYS A 162 -6.08 -1.84 8.10
CA LYS A 162 -7.06 -1.22 7.18
C LYS A 162 -6.74 -1.40 5.69
N ASN A 163 -5.48 -1.63 5.34
CA ASN A 163 -4.99 -1.71 3.96
C ASN A 163 -4.63 -3.13 3.48
N LEU A 164 -5.04 -4.18 4.21
CA LEU A 164 -4.83 -5.57 3.78
C LEU A 164 -5.92 -6.08 2.83
N HIS A 165 -6.95 -5.26 2.54
CA HIS A 165 -8.10 -5.63 1.68
C HIS A 165 -8.19 -4.74 0.44
#